data_839bb3ff49bf566189481699e9b370af
#
_entry.id   839bb3ff49bf566189481699e9b370af
#
_cell.length_a   1.000
_cell.length_b   1.000
_cell.length_c   1.000
_cell.angle_alpha   90.00
_cell.angle_beta   90.00
_cell.angle_gamma   90.00
#
_symmetry.space_group_name_H-M   'P 1'
#
loop_
_entity.id
_entity.type
_entity.pdbx_description
1 polymer ?
#
loop_
_entity_poly.entity_id
_entity_poly.type
_entity_poly.pdbx_seq_one_letter_code
_entity_poly.pdbx_strand_id
1 'polypeptide(L)'
;MRKAKPKKRIILPDPKFGDVRVTKFVNHLMYDGKKNTSYRIFYTALELVGKKMNSEEKTPLEIWKEALEKVTPQVEVKSRRVGGATFQVPTEIRPDRKESISMKNMIIFARKRGGKTMADKLAAEIMDAYNEQGGAFKRKEDMHRMAEANRAFAHFRF
;
A
#
# COMPACT_ATOMS: atom_id res chain seq x y z
N MET A 1 11.11 27.90 10.65
CA MET A 1 11.18 26.91 9.53
C MET A 1 12.26 25.87 9.82
N ARG A 2 12.02 24.57 9.56
CA ARG A 2 13.04 23.53 9.72
C ARG A 2 14.08 23.66 8.60
N LYS A 3 15.33 24.01 8.94
CA LYS A 3 16.44 24.16 7.99
C LYS A 3 17.03 22.82 7.54
N ALA A 4 16.96 21.78 8.37
CA ALA A 4 17.54 20.46 8.08
C ALA A 4 16.45 19.39 7.87
N LYS A 5 16.66 18.52 6.87
CA LYS A 5 15.82 17.33 6.67
C LYS A 5 16.14 16.29 7.76
N PRO A 6 15.13 15.59 8.32
CA PRO A 6 15.38 14.54 9.29
C PRO A 6 16.19 13.39 8.64
N LYS A 7 17.14 12.83 9.38
CA LYS A 7 17.89 11.65 8.94
C LYS A 7 16.93 10.46 8.73
N LYS A 8 17.01 9.79 7.59
CA LYS A 8 16.24 8.55 7.36
C LYS A 8 16.80 7.45 8.27
N ARG A 9 15.92 6.79 9.00
CA ARG A 9 16.29 5.62 9.81
C ARG A 9 16.55 4.43 8.91
N ILE A 10 17.59 3.66 9.21
CA ILE A 10 17.89 2.39 8.54
C ILE A 10 16.87 1.36 9.02
N ILE A 11 16.18 0.71 8.10
CA ILE A 11 15.23 -0.36 8.38
C ILE A 11 15.95 -1.67 8.10
N LEU A 12 16.06 -2.53 9.10
CA LEU A 12 16.65 -3.85 8.95
C LEU A 12 15.71 -4.76 8.13
N PRO A 13 16.27 -5.66 7.32
CA PRO A 13 15.48 -6.62 6.56
C PRO A 13 14.73 -7.59 7.49
N ASP A 14 13.72 -8.24 6.94
CA ASP A 14 12.93 -9.25 7.63
C ASP A 14 13.75 -10.53 7.92
N PRO A 15 13.62 -11.15 9.10
CA PRO A 15 14.41 -12.33 9.45
C PRO A 15 14.07 -13.60 8.64
N LYS A 16 12.84 -13.73 8.10
CA LYS A 16 12.40 -14.92 7.35
C LYS A 16 12.74 -14.81 5.86
N PHE A 17 12.54 -13.67 5.26
CA PHE A 17 12.68 -13.45 3.80
C PHE A 17 13.85 -12.55 3.43
N GLY A 18 14.50 -11.91 4.39
CA GLY A 18 15.60 -10.97 4.14
C GLY A 18 15.18 -9.71 3.39
N ASP A 19 13.90 -9.36 3.35
CA ASP A 19 13.35 -8.27 2.55
C ASP A 19 12.95 -7.07 3.41
N VAL A 20 13.47 -5.89 3.05
CA VAL A 20 13.16 -4.61 3.72
C VAL A 20 11.70 -4.18 3.48
N ARG A 21 11.10 -4.52 2.33
CA ARG A 21 9.69 -4.22 2.04
C ARG A 21 8.75 -4.93 3.01
N VAL A 22 9.07 -6.17 3.38
CA VAL A 22 8.32 -6.94 4.39
C VAL A 22 8.35 -6.22 5.74
N THR A 23 9.53 -5.79 6.19
CA THR A 23 9.65 -5.05 7.45
C THR A 23 8.86 -3.74 7.42
N LYS A 24 8.89 -2.99 6.31
CA LYS A 24 8.08 -1.78 6.14
C LYS A 24 6.58 -2.09 6.23
N PHE A 25 6.13 -3.15 5.56
CA PHE A 25 4.73 -3.57 5.59
C PHE A 25 4.29 -3.95 7.00
N VAL A 26 5.07 -4.76 7.71
CA VAL A 26 4.82 -5.14 9.11
C VAL A 26 4.77 -3.92 10.02
N ASN A 27 5.63 -2.92 9.81
CA ASN A 27 5.59 -1.67 10.57
C ASN A 27 4.28 -0.87 10.32
N HIS A 28 3.72 -0.91 9.10
CA HIS A 28 2.42 -0.31 8.82
C HIS A 28 1.24 -1.13 9.36
N LEU A 29 1.39 -2.44 9.41
CA LEU A 29 0.38 -3.36 9.95
C LEU A 29 0.31 -3.31 11.49
N MET A 30 1.40 -2.93 12.14
CA MET A 30 1.55 -2.95 13.59
C MET A 30 0.61 -1.95 14.29
N TYR A 31 0.02 -2.39 15.41
CA TYR A 31 -0.67 -1.57 16.41
C TYR A 31 0.04 -1.69 17.76
N ASP A 32 0.04 -0.64 18.53
CA ASP A 32 0.50 -0.59 19.93
C ASP A 32 1.94 -1.14 20.13
N GLY A 33 2.79 -1.05 19.12
CA GLY A 33 4.14 -1.59 19.17
C GLY A 33 4.25 -3.12 19.13
N LYS A 34 3.14 -3.85 18.90
CA LYS A 34 3.08 -5.32 18.88
C LYS A 34 3.67 -5.90 17.58
N LYS A 35 4.96 -5.73 17.37
CA LYS A 35 5.65 -6.08 16.12
C LYS A 35 5.63 -7.59 15.84
N ASN A 36 5.88 -8.43 16.84
CA ASN A 36 5.87 -9.89 16.67
C ASN A 36 4.50 -10.43 16.23
N THR A 37 3.42 -9.86 16.77
CA THR A 37 2.06 -10.20 16.34
C THR A 37 1.84 -9.85 14.87
N SER A 38 2.34 -8.69 14.43
CA SER A 38 2.23 -8.26 13.02
C SER A 38 3.03 -9.15 12.09
N TYR A 39 4.23 -9.60 12.47
CA TYR A 39 4.99 -10.59 11.72
C TYR A 39 4.22 -11.90 11.58
N ARG A 40 3.67 -12.42 12.68
CA ARG A 40 2.88 -13.65 12.65
C ARG A 40 1.67 -13.53 11.72
N ILE A 41 0.93 -12.43 11.79
CA ILE A 41 -0.20 -12.17 10.89
C ILE A 41 0.24 -12.19 9.43
N PHE A 42 1.33 -11.50 9.10
CA PHE A 42 1.84 -11.43 7.73
C PHE A 42 2.32 -12.79 7.21
N TYR A 43 3.08 -13.54 8.00
CA TYR A 43 3.56 -14.86 7.60
C TYR A 43 2.41 -15.84 7.41
N THR A 44 1.46 -15.89 8.34
CA THR A 44 0.26 -16.72 8.20
C THR A 44 -0.55 -16.33 6.96
N ALA A 45 -0.66 -15.03 6.67
CA ALA A 45 -1.35 -14.58 5.45
C ALA A 45 -0.65 -15.08 4.18
N LEU A 46 0.68 -15.01 4.10
CA LEU A 46 1.44 -15.55 2.96
C LEU A 46 1.30 -17.08 2.82
N GLU A 47 1.30 -17.80 3.93
CA GLU A 47 1.06 -19.26 3.92
C GLU A 47 -0.34 -19.61 3.38
N LEU A 48 -1.35 -18.81 3.76
CA LEU A 48 -2.72 -18.95 3.23
C LEU A 48 -2.80 -18.63 1.73
N VAL A 49 -2.09 -17.60 1.28
CA VAL A 49 -1.99 -17.26 -0.15
C VAL A 49 -1.36 -18.40 -0.92
N GLY A 50 -0.25 -18.96 -0.44
CA GLY A 50 0.42 -20.10 -1.08
C GLY A 50 -0.49 -21.33 -1.18
N LYS A 51 -1.22 -21.66 -0.10
CA LYS A 51 -2.17 -22.79 -0.09
C LYS A 51 -3.35 -22.62 -1.04
N LYS A 52 -3.86 -21.40 -1.19
CA LYS A 52 -5.06 -21.12 -2.01
C LYS A 52 -4.75 -20.92 -3.48
N MET A 53 -3.63 -20.29 -3.79
CA MET A 53 -3.27 -19.99 -5.17
C MET A 53 -2.56 -21.15 -5.87
N ASN A 54 -2.00 -22.12 -5.11
CA ASN A 54 -1.33 -23.34 -5.61
C ASN A 54 -0.44 -23.09 -6.85
N SER A 55 0.21 -21.93 -6.89
CA SER A 55 1.05 -21.53 -8.00
C SER A 55 2.40 -22.22 -7.88
N GLU A 56 2.69 -23.17 -8.74
CA GLU A 56 3.99 -23.84 -8.82
C GLU A 56 5.10 -22.88 -9.33
N GLU A 57 4.70 -21.82 -10.05
CA GLU A 57 5.63 -20.89 -10.71
C GLU A 57 6.11 -19.74 -9.82
N LYS A 58 5.31 -19.33 -8.83
CA LYS A 58 5.60 -18.12 -8.03
C LYS A 58 5.52 -18.37 -6.53
N THR A 59 6.48 -17.82 -5.82
CA THR A 59 6.45 -17.84 -4.36
C THR A 59 5.37 -16.91 -3.81
N PRO A 60 4.76 -17.22 -2.64
CA PRO A 60 3.77 -16.32 -2.02
C PRO A 60 4.28 -14.89 -1.78
N LEU A 61 5.58 -14.72 -1.59
CA LEU A 61 6.22 -13.41 -1.46
C LEU A 61 6.20 -12.63 -2.78
N GLU A 62 6.45 -13.28 -3.90
CA GLU A 62 6.39 -12.66 -5.23
C GLU A 62 4.96 -12.25 -5.58
N ILE A 63 3.98 -13.10 -5.30
CA ILE A 63 2.56 -12.79 -5.47
C ILE A 63 2.19 -11.52 -4.68
N TRP A 64 2.64 -11.42 -3.42
CA TRP A 64 2.40 -10.23 -2.61
C TRP A 64 3.09 -8.98 -3.18
N LYS A 65 4.32 -9.09 -3.69
CA LYS A 65 5.04 -7.98 -4.32
C LYS A 65 4.31 -7.49 -5.58
N GLU A 66 3.89 -8.38 -6.45
CA GLU A 66 3.11 -8.04 -7.63
C GLU A 66 1.75 -7.42 -7.26
N ALA A 67 1.06 -7.95 -6.25
CA ALA A 67 -0.17 -7.36 -5.75
C ALA A 67 0.04 -5.93 -5.24
N LEU A 68 1.15 -5.66 -4.54
CA LEU A 68 1.51 -4.29 -4.12
C LEU A 68 1.76 -3.37 -5.32
N GLU A 69 2.45 -3.84 -6.35
CA GLU A 69 2.72 -3.07 -7.56
C GLU A 69 1.42 -2.72 -8.28
N LYS A 70 0.51 -3.67 -8.42
CA LYS A 70 -0.82 -3.46 -9.02
C LYS A 70 -1.69 -2.45 -8.27
N VAL A 71 -1.55 -2.36 -6.95
CA VAL A 71 -2.26 -1.39 -6.09
C VAL A 71 -1.56 -0.04 -6.01
N THR A 72 -0.34 0.09 -6.51
CA THR A 72 0.46 1.31 -6.38
C THR A 72 -0.05 2.43 -7.29
N PRO A 73 -0.53 3.57 -6.74
CA PRO A 73 -0.97 4.70 -7.54
C PRO A 73 0.22 5.51 -8.08
N GLN A 74 0.07 6.06 -9.28
CA GLN A 74 1.08 6.93 -9.90
C GLN A 74 0.87 8.40 -9.56
N VAL A 75 -0.40 8.80 -9.38
CA VAL A 75 -0.81 10.19 -9.15
C VAL A 75 -1.72 10.27 -7.94
N GLU A 76 -1.65 11.40 -7.23
CA GLU A 76 -2.58 11.76 -6.16
C GLU A 76 -3.11 13.18 -6.40
N VAL A 77 -4.26 13.48 -5.82
CA VAL A 77 -4.86 14.81 -5.87
C VAL A 77 -4.58 15.52 -4.57
N LYS A 78 -4.05 16.74 -4.65
CA LYS A 78 -3.78 17.61 -3.49
C LYS A 78 -4.61 18.88 -3.58
N SER A 79 -5.26 19.22 -2.47
CA SER A 79 -5.97 20.52 -2.37
C SER A 79 -4.97 21.66 -2.28
N ARG A 80 -5.14 22.67 -3.14
CA ARG A 80 -4.39 23.92 -3.10
C ARG A 80 -5.33 25.12 -3.13
N ARG A 81 -5.00 26.12 -2.34
CA ARG A 81 -5.73 27.37 -2.31
C ARG A 81 -5.03 28.39 -3.20
N VAL A 82 -5.74 28.88 -4.21
CA VAL A 82 -5.24 29.90 -5.16
C VAL A 82 -6.29 30.99 -5.26
N GLY A 83 -5.94 32.26 -4.96
CA GLY A 83 -6.85 33.41 -5.08
C GLY A 83 -8.15 33.26 -4.26
N GLY A 84 -8.11 32.55 -3.11
CA GLY A 84 -9.29 32.34 -2.26
C GLY A 84 -10.12 31.11 -2.61
N ALA A 85 -9.98 30.51 -3.77
CA ALA A 85 -10.62 29.24 -4.17
C ALA A 85 -9.72 28.03 -3.88
N THR A 86 -10.32 26.88 -3.56
CA THR A 86 -9.60 25.63 -3.33
C THR A 86 -9.72 24.74 -4.54
N PHE A 87 -8.59 24.39 -5.14
CA PHE A 87 -8.50 23.52 -6.29
C PHE A 87 -7.91 22.17 -5.91
N GLN A 88 -8.40 21.11 -6.56
CA GLN A 88 -7.86 19.75 -6.46
C GLN A 88 -6.82 19.58 -7.57
N VAL A 89 -5.54 19.64 -7.19
CA VAL A 89 -4.43 19.62 -8.16
C VAL A 89 -3.83 18.23 -8.25
N PRO A 90 -3.83 17.58 -9.44
CA PRO A 90 -3.18 16.29 -9.62
C PRO A 90 -1.65 16.44 -9.56
N THR A 91 -1.01 15.61 -8.75
CA THR A 91 0.44 15.60 -8.56
C THR A 91 0.97 14.18 -8.66
N GLU A 92 2.14 14.04 -9.28
CA GLU A 92 2.85 12.76 -9.29
C GLU A 92 3.35 12.41 -7.88
N ILE A 93 3.29 11.13 -7.54
CA ILE A 93 3.70 10.64 -6.22
C ILE A 93 5.17 10.24 -6.28
N ARG A 94 5.97 10.67 -5.30
CA ARG A 94 7.38 10.24 -5.18
C ARG A 94 7.48 8.74 -4.89
N PRO A 95 8.53 8.03 -5.38
CA PRO A 95 8.68 6.58 -5.23
C PRO A 95 8.51 6.07 -3.80
N ASP A 96 9.21 6.68 -2.83
CA ASP A 96 9.11 6.31 -1.40
C ASP A 96 7.67 6.40 -0.86
N ARG A 97 6.90 7.37 -1.37
CA ARG A 97 5.53 7.60 -0.96
C ARG A 97 4.57 6.65 -1.67
N LYS A 98 4.82 6.29 -2.93
CA LYS A 98 4.03 5.30 -3.68
C LYS A 98 3.96 3.99 -2.91
N GLU A 99 5.12 3.47 -2.50
CA GLU A 99 5.23 2.23 -1.72
C GLU A 99 4.45 2.32 -0.39
N SER A 100 4.58 3.43 0.34
CA SER A 100 3.86 3.62 1.59
C SER A 100 2.34 3.70 1.41
N ILE A 101 1.85 4.32 0.34
CA ILE A 101 0.42 4.44 0.03
C ILE A 101 -0.15 3.06 -0.32
N SER A 102 0.52 2.28 -1.18
CA SER A 102 0.06 0.95 -1.56
C SER A 102 -0.05 0.01 -0.35
N MET A 103 0.97 -0.01 0.51
CA MET A 103 0.96 -0.80 1.74
C MET A 103 -0.20 -0.40 2.67
N LYS A 104 -0.39 0.89 2.89
CA LYS A 104 -1.49 1.41 3.74
C LYS A 104 -2.85 1.08 3.16
N ASN A 105 -3.05 1.25 1.86
CA ASN A 105 -4.31 0.92 1.21
C ASN A 105 -4.63 -0.57 1.37
N MET A 106 -3.69 -1.45 1.07
CA MET A 106 -3.87 -2.89 1.23
C MET A 106 -4.27 -3.24 2.67
N ILE A 107 -3.61 -2.68 3.68
CA ILE A 107 -3.93 -2.93 5.09
C ILE A 107 -5.31 -2.38 5.47
N ILE A 108 -5.65 -1.15 5.04
CA ILE A 108 -6.94 -0.52 5.35
C ILE A 108 -8.10 -1.34 4.77
N PHE A 109 -7.98 -1.78 3.52
CA PHE A 109 -9.04 -2.57 2.90
C PHE A 109 -9.08 -4.01 3.41
N ALA A 110 -7.95 -4.63 3.72
CA ALA A 110 -7.93 -5.90 4.43
C ALA A 110 -8.67 -5.81 5.77
N ARG A 111 -8.47 -4.76 6.56
CA ARG A 111 -9.17 -4.55 7.85
C ARG A 111 -10.68 -4.39 7.69
N LYS A 112 -11.15 -3.79 6.59
CA LYS A 112 -12.58 -3.61 6.30
C LYS A 112 -13.29 -4.89 5.86
N ARG A 113 -12.55 -5.93 5.45
CA ARG A 113 -13.14 -7.20 5.03
C ARG A 113 -13.77 -7.94 6.20
N GLY A 114 -14.81 -8.72 5.90
CA GLY A 114 -15.29 -9.80 6.79
C GLY A 114 -14.26 -10.94 6.87
N GLY A 115 -14.24 -11.66 7.96
CA GLY A 115 -13.35 -12.80 8.18
C GLY A 115 -13.01 -13.00 9.65
N LYS A 116 -12.57 -14.21 10.03
CA LYS A 116 -12.28 -14.55 11.42
C LYS A 116 -11.01 -13.87 11.93
N THR A 117 -9.92 -13.96 11.18
CA THR A 117 -8.63 -13.43 11.59
C THR A 117 -8.13 -12.35 10.64
N MET A 118 -7.22 -11.50 11.12
CA MET A 118 -6.57 -10.50 10.26
C MET A 118 -5.71 -11.15 9.16
N ALA A 119 -5.16 -12.34 9.42
CA ALA A 119 -4.40 -13.10 8.44
C ALA A 119 -5.29 -13.55 7.26
N ASP A 120 -6.50 -14.06 7.54
CA ASP A 120 -7.46 -14.45 6.49
C ASP A 120 -7.87 -13.24 5.64
N LYS A 121 -8.17 -12.11 6.30
CA LYS A 121 -8.56 -10.87 5.64
C LYS A 121 -7.46 -10.33 4.73
N LEU A 122 -6.21 -10.36 5.23
CA LEU A 122 -5.05 -9.89 4.48
C LEU A 122 -4.75 -10.82 3.29
N ALA A 123 -4.81 -12.13 3.49
CA ALA A 123 -4.62 -13.11 2.43
C ALA A 123 -5.65 -12.91 1.29
N ALA A 124 -6.92 -12.72 1.65
CA ALA A 124 -7.97 -12.45 0.67
C ALA A 124 -7.73 -11.15 -0.11
N GLU A 125 -7.32 -10.07 0.57
CA GLU A 125 -7.01 -8.79 -0.11
C GLU A 125 -5.80 -8.90 -1.03
N ILE A 126 -4.76 -9.65 -0.64
CA ILE A 126 -3.58 -9.91 -1.49
C ILE A 126 -3.97 -10.66 -2.76
N MET A 127 -4.78 -11.72 -2.65
CA MET A 127 -5.22 -12.51 -3.80
C MET A 127 -6.08 -11.69 -4.76
N ASP A 128 -7.04 -10.92 -4.22
CA ASP A 128 -7.88 -10.06 -5.05
C ASP A 128 -7.06 -8.95 -5.71
N ALA A 129 -6.13 -8.33 -4.99
CA ALA A 129 -5.23 -7.31 -5.55
C ALA A 129 -4.32 -7.88 -6.65
N TYR A 130 -3.86 -9.13 -6.49
CA TYR A 130 -3.11 -9.84 -7.51
C TYR A 130 -3.94 -10.06 -8.79
N ASN A 131 -5.23 -10.32 -8.64
CA ASN A 131 -6.19 -10.47 -9.74
C ASN A 131 -6.80 -9.14 -10.22
N GLU A 132 -6.21 -8.00 -9.83
CA GLU A 132 -6.70 -6.66 -10.16
C GLU A 132 -8.12 -6.37 -9.68
N GLN A 133 -8.46 -6.94 -8.54
CA GLN A 133 -9.74 -6.82 -7.87
C GLN A 133 -9.55 -6.31 -6.43
N GLY A 134 -10.67 -6.21 -5.71
CA GLY A 134 -10.63 -5.83 -4.30
C GLY A 134 -10.62 -4.33 -4.05
N GLY A 135 -10.71 -3.99 -2.76
CA GLY A 135 -10.88 -2.60 -2.32
C GLY A 135 -9.63 -1.75 -2.53
N ALA A 136 -8.45 -2.33 -2.34
CA ALA A 136 -7.18 -1.62 -2.50
C ALA A 136 -6.92 -1.26 -3.97
N PHE A 137 -7.22 -2.18 -4.90
CA PHE A 137 -7.12 -1.93 -6.34
C PHE A 137 -8.12 -0.86 -6.79
N LYS A 138 -9.38 -0.99 -6.38
CA LYS A 138 -10.42 0.01 -6.68
C LYS A 138 -10.03 1.40 -6.17
N ARG A 139 -9.41 1.49 -5.00
CA ARG A 139 -8.92 2.76 -4.46
C ARG A 139 -7.87 3.42 -5.35
N LYS A 140 -6.95 2.63 -5.94
CA LYS A 140 -5.99 3.14 -6.93
C LYS A 140 -6.71 3.71 -8.15
N GLU A 141 -7.67 2.98 -8.71
CA GLU A 141 -8.45 3.44 -9.87
C GLU A 141 -9.22 4.73 -9.56
N ASP A 142 -9.87 4.82 -8.40
CA ASP A 142 -10.58 6.02 -7.98
C ASP A 142 -9.63 7.22 -7.85
N MET A 143 -8.40 7.02 -7.35
CA MET A 143 -7.39 8.08 -7.28
C MET A 143 -6.97 8.55 -8.67
N HIS A 144 -6.76 7.64 -9.60
CA HIS A 144 -6.42 7.96 -11.00
C HIS A 144 -7.57 8.68 -11.70
N ARG A 145 -8.80 8.21 -11.52
CA ARG A 145 -10.01 8.86 -12.08
C ARG A 145 -10.19 10.27 -11.53
N MET A 146 -10.00 10.48 -10.23
CA MET A 146 -10.05 11.82 -9.64
C MET A 146 -8.95 12.74 -10.19
N ALA A 147 -7.74 12.21 -10.39
CA ALA A 147 -6.64 12.98 -10.95
C ALA A 147 -6.91 13.37 -12.41
N GLU A 148 -7.51 12.49 -13.19
CA GLU A 148 -7.88 12.75 -14.58
C GLU A 148 -9.02 13.78 -14.68
N ALA A 149 -10.05 13.64 -13.87
CA ALA A 149 -11.14 14.62 -13.80
C ALA A 149 -10.66 16.05 -13.44
N ASN A 150 -9.56 16.16 -12.69
CA ASN A 150 -8.97 17.44 -12.30
C ASN A 150 -7.75 17.84 -13.15
N ARG A 151 -7.53 17.19 -14.30
CA ARG A 151 -6.37 17.42 -15.16
C ARG A 151 -6.23 18.88 -15.62
N ALA A 152 -7.34 19.59 -15.80
CA ALA A 152 -7.35 21.00 -16.15
C ALA A 152 -6.60 21.90 -15.14
N PHE A 153 -6.52 21.49 -13.86
CA PHE A 153 -5.85 22.23 -12.79
C PHE A 153 -4.38 21.86 -12.58
N ALA A 154 -3.81 21.00 -13.46
CA ALA A 154 -2.42 20.54 -13.34
C ALA A 154 -1.41 21.70 -13.42
N HIS A 155 -1.74 22.80 -14.08
CA HIS A 155 -0.87 23.98 -14.17
C HIS A 155 -0.69 24.71 -12.83
N PHE A 156 -1.55 24.49 -11.82
CA PHE A 156 -1.36 24.98 -10.45
C PHE A 156 -0.37 24.13 -9.62
N ARG A 157 0.35 23.23 -10.27
CA ARG A 157 1.39 22.39 -9.66
C ARG A 157 2.68 23.21 -9.52
N PHE A 158 3.12 23.41 -8.27
CA PHE A 158 4.41 24.03 -7.92
C PHE A 158 5.26 23.06 -7.13
#